data_f7499533d8eae4a2fe8874a995e89a3c
#
_entry.id   f7499533d8eae4a2fe8874a995e89a3c
#
_cell.length_a   1.000
_cell.length_b   1.000
_cell.length_c   1.000
_cell.angle_alpha   90.00
_cell.angle_beta   90.00
_cell.angle_gamma   90.00
#
_symmetry.space_group_name_H-M   'P 1'
#
loop_
_entity.id
_entity.type
_entity.pdbx_description
1 polymer ?
#
loop_
_entity_poly.entity_id
_entity_poly.type
_entity_poly.pdbx_seq_one_letter_code
_entity_poly.pdbx_strand_id
1 'polypeptide(L)'
;VVIMGGAVYVRGNVTSFAEANFWNDPHAAEKVLAADWEIDLIGLDVTSKIQFPPNVFLEGAEKSPIIGGFISNISEFYIKNKKIGPDHKILLNLY
;
A
#
# COMPACT_ATOMS: atom_id res chain seq x y z
N VAL A 1 -10.05 4.88 -14.77
CA VAL A 1 -9.57 5.20 -13.42
C VAL A 1 -8.75 4.04 -12.90
N VAL A 2 -7.58 4.32 -12.32
CA VAL A 2 -6.75 3.30 -11.66
C VAL A 2 -6.93 3.41 -10.16
N ILE A 3 -7.30 2.31 -9.50
CA ILE A 3 -7.63 2.28 -8.08
C ILE A 3 -6.77 1.23 -7.39
N MET A 4 -6.05 1.64 -6.35
CA MET A 4 -5.46 0.67 -5.41
C MET A 4 -6.47 0.34 -4.32
N GLY A 5 -6.85 -0.92 -4.21
CA GLY A 5 -7.76 -1.38 -3.16
C GLY A 5 -8.28 -2.80 -3.42
N GLY A 6 -8.88 -3.37 -2.40
CA GLY A 6 -9.50 -4.68 -2.46
C GLY A 6 -8.55 -5.87 -2.42
N ALA A 7 -9.14 -7.03 -2.27
CA ALA A 7 -8.48 -8.33 -2.29
C ALA A 7 -9.44 -9.34 -2.94
N VAL A 8 -9.12 -9.80 -4.16
CA VAL A 8 -10.04 -10.63 -4.95
C VAL A 8 -9.75 -12.12 -4.74
N TYR A 9 -8.51 -12.56 -4.95
CA TYR A 9 -8.08 -13.96 -4.85
C TYR A 9 -7.14 -14.22 -3.68
N VAL A 10 -6.87 -13.19 -2.86
CA VAL A 10 -6.00 -13.28 -1.67
C VAL A 10 -6.76 -12.82 -0.44
N ARG A 11 -6.20 -13.10 0.73
CA ARG A 11 -6.78 -12.62 2.00
C ARG A 11 -6.61 -11.10 2.11
N GLY A 12 -7.59 -10.46 2.74
CA GLY A 12 -7.50 -9.06 3.14
C GLY A 12 -6.40 -8.82 4.18
N ASN A 13 -6.07 -7.56 4.39
CA ASN A 13 -5.04 -7.12 5.33
C ASN A 13 -5.59 -6.49 6.62
N VAL A 14 -6.88 -6.15 6.66
CA VAL A 14 -7.59 -5.72 7.88
C VAL A 14 -8.36 -6.88 8.49
N THR A 15 -9.14 -7.57 7.68
CA THR A 15 -9.80 -8.83 8.05
C THR A 15 -9.40 -9.92 7.06
N SER A 16 -9.91 -11.12 7.24
CA SER A 16 -9.67 -12.21 6.27
C SER A 16 -10.20 -11.90 4.88
N PHE A 17 -11.11 -10.95 4.73
CA PHE A 17 -11.79 -10.62 3.48
C PHE A 17 -11.59 -9.17 3.04
N ALA A 18 -11.29 -8.25 3.98
CA ALA A 18 -11.27 -6.83 3.71
C ALA A 18 -9.85 -6.26 3.59
N GLU A 19 -9.65 -5.51 2.50
CA GLU A 19 -8.48 -4.65 2.30
C GLU A 19 -8.76 -3.27 2.91
N ALA A 20 -7.72 -2.60 3.41
CA ALA A 20 -7.83 -1.40 4.23
C ALA A 20 -8.54 -0.22 3.56
N ASN A 21 -8.26 0.06 2.29
CA ASN A 21 -8.88 1.19 1.60
C ASN A 21 -10.38 0.96 1.42
N PHE A 22 -10.77 -0.26 1.05
CA PHE A 22 -12.20 -0.62 0.92
C PHE A 22 -12.88 -0.74 2.27
N TRP A 23 -12.16 -1.18 3.30
CA TRP A 23 -12.68 -1.26 4.66
C TRP A 23 -12.97 0.11 5.26
N ASN A 24 -12.15 1.11 4.96
CA ASN A 24 -12.30 2.46 5.52
C ASN A 24 -13.57 3.17 5.02
N ASP A 25 -13.96 2.97 3.77
CA ASP A 25 -15.22 3.48 3.25
C ASP A 25 -15.80 2.54 2.18
N PRO A 26 -16.48 1.46 2.60
CA PRO A 26 -17.07 0.49 1.68
C PRO A 26 -18.20 1.08 0.84
N HIS A 27 -18.92 2.08 1.35
CA HIS A 27 -19.99 2.73 0.60
C HIS A 27 -19.45 3.60 -0.55
N ALA A 28 -18.35 4.31 -0.33
CA ALA A 28 -17.69 5.03 -1.40
C ALA A 28 -17.12 4.05 -2.44
N ALA A 29 -16.47 2.96 -2.00
CA ALA A 29 -15.98 1.92 -2.90
C ALA A 29 -17.06 1.33 -3.77
N GLU A 30 -18.23 0.98 -3.20
CA GLU A 30 -19.38 0.48 -3.94
C GLU A 30 -19.84 1.46 -5.03
N LYS A 31 -19.99 2.74 -4.68
CA LYS A 31 -20.41 3.78 -5.63
C LYS A 31 -19.43 3.97 -6.77
N VAL A 32 -18.12 3.95 -6.45
CA VAL A 32 -17.08 4.11 -7.47
C VAL A 32 -17.06 2.90 -8.41
N LEU A 33 -17.15 1.68 -7.87
CA LEU A 33 -17.14 0.46 -8.67
C LEU A 33 -18.42 0.29 -9.51
N ALA A 34 -19.54 0.86 -9.06
CA ALA A 34 -20.82 0.85 -9.80
C ALA A 34 -20.93 1.98 -10.83
N ALA A 35 -20.01 2.92 -10.86
CA ALA A 35 -20.02 4.02 -11.81
C ALA A 35 -19.65 3.53 -13.22
N ASP A 36 -20.17 4.22 -14.24
CA ASP A 36 -19.88 3.92 -15.66
C ASP A 36 -18.50 4.47 -16.07
N TRP A 37 -17.46 3.91 -15.46
CA TRP A 37 -16.05 4.23 -15.71
C TRP A 37 -15.29 2.98 -16.10
N GLU A 38 -14.28 3.16 -16.92
CA GLU A 38 -13.27 2.13 -17.11
C GLU A 38 -12.34 2.11 -15.86
N ILE A 39 -12.31 0.98 -15.16
CA ILE A 39 -11.62 0.83 -13.89
C ILE A 39 -10.56 -0.26 -13.99
N ASP A 40 -9.32 0.11 -13.72
CA ASP A 40 -8.23 -0.81 -13.42
C ASP A 40 -8.09 -0.94 -11.90
N LEU A 41 -8.47 -2.08 -11.35
CA LEU A 41 -8.38 -2.36 -9.93
C LEU A 41 -7.09 -3.10 -9.60
N ILE A 42 -6.22 -2.48 -8.82
CA ILE A 42 -4.95 -3.04 -8.36
C ILE A 42 -5.09 -3.43 -6.88
N GLY A 43 -5.48 -4.67 -6.65
CA GLY A 43 -5.69 -5.20 -5.30
C GLY A 43 -4.43 -5.74 -4.64
N LEU A 44 -4.61 -6.29 -3.43
CA LEU A 44 -3.55 -7.01 -2.70
C LEU A 44 -3.00 -8.20 -3.49
N ASP A 45 -3.75 -8.73 -4.43
CA ASP A 45 -3.34 -9.78 -5.38
C ASP A 45 -2.05 -9.43 -6.14
N VAL A 46 -1.83 -8.15 -6.37
CA VAL A 46 -0.64 -7.60 -7.03
C VAL A 46 0.29 -6.95 -6.02
N THR A 47 -0.22 -6.05 -5.18
CA THR A 47 0.62 -5.21 -4.33
C THR A 47 1.36 -6.00 -3.25
N SER A 48 0.79 -7.11 -2.78
CA SER A 48 1.48 -8.00 -1.82
C SER A 48 2.71 -8.71 -2.40
N LYS A 49 2.83 -8.76 -3.72
CA LYS A 49 4.00 -9.34 -4.41
C LYS A 49 5.14 -8.34 -4.61
N ILE A 50 4.85 -7.04 -4.46
CA ILE A 50 5.83 -5.97 -4.60
C ILE A 50 6.46 -5.74 -3.22
N GLN A 51 7.72 -6.08 -3.09
CA GLN A 51 8.46 -5.97 -1.84
C GLN A 51 9.72 -5.14 -2.07
N PHE A 52 9.93 -4.14 -1.21
CA PHE A 52 11.14 -3.33 -1.23
C PHE A 52 11.93 -3.53 0.06
N PRO A 53 13.26 -3.62 -0.02
CA PRO A 53 14.07 -3.58 1.18
C PRO A 53 14.01 -2.19 1.82
N PRO A 54 14.09 -2.08 3.16
CA PRO A 54 13.97 -0.80 3.89
C PRO A 54 14.90 0.30 3.42
N ASN A 55 16.11 -0.06 2.98
CA ASN A 55 17.12 0.87 2.52
C ASN A 55 16.75 1.65 1.24
N VAL A 56 15.82 1.16 0.43
CA VAL A 56 15.39 1.87 -0.80
C VAL A 56 14.87 3.28 -0.49
N PHE A 57 14.18 3.45 0.63
CA PHE A 57 13.67 4.75 1.05
C PHE A 57 14.79 5.68 1.51
N LEU A 58 15.79 5.15 2.22
CA LEU A 58 16.96 5.91 2.68
C LEU A 58 17.85 6.33 1.50
N GLU A 59 18.14 5.41 0.60
CA GLU A 59 18.91 5.70 -0.63
C GLU A 59 18.19 6.72 -1.54
N GLY A 60 16.84 6.63 -1.63
CA GLY A 60 16.03 7.63 -2.32
C GLY A 60 16.08 9.00 -1.66
N ALA A 61 16.09 9.03 -0.33
CA ALA A 61 16.20 10.26 0.46
C ALA A 61 17.54 10.95 0.27
N GLU A 62 18.65 10.21 0.23
CA GLU A 62 20.00 10.75 0.01
C GLU A 62 20.15 11.41 -1.36
N LYS A 63 19.45 10.91 -2.37
CA LYS A 63 19.48 11.45 -3.73
C LYS A 63 18.65 12.74 -3.94
N SER A 64 17.83 13.11 -2.96
CA SER A 64 16.97 14.30 -3.05
C SER A 64 17.16 15.23 -1.84
N PRO A 65 17.99 16.27 -1.96
CA PRO A 65 18.24 17.19 -0.84
C PRO A 65 16.98 17.93 -0.36
N ILE A 66 15.99 18.11 -1.24
CA ILE A 66 14.76 18.87 -0.92
C ILE A 66 13.72 17.97 -0.24
N ILE A 67 13.52 16.77 -0.74
CA ILE A 67 12.43 15.87 -0.30
C ILE A 67 12.97 14.79 0.64
N GLY A 68 14.29 14.59 0.65
CA GLY A 68 14.95 13.49 1.37
C GLY A 68 14.65 13.47 2.86
N GLY A 69 14.70 14.61 3.53
CA GLY A 69 14.34 14.70 4.94
C GLY A 69 12.90 14.31 5.23
N PHE A 70 11.96 14.73 4.40
CA PHE A 70 10.55 14.37 4.52
C PHE A 70 10.36 12.85 4.29
N ILE A 71 10.92 12.31 3.21
CA ILE A 71 10.82 10.87 2.91
C ILE A 71 11.44 10.04 4.03
N SER A 72 12.61 10.44 4.55
CA SER A 72 13.27 9.75 5.65
C SER A 72 12.38 9.69 6.90
N ASN A 73 11.80 10.82 7.31
CA ASN A 73 10.96 10.90 8.50
C ASN A 73 9.69 10.04 8.39
N ILE A 74 8.97 10.11 7.28
CA ILE A 74 7.76 9.30 7.09
C ILE A 74 8.09 7.81 6.96
N SER A 75 9.21 7.48 6.29
CA SER A 75 9.65 6.11 6.13
C SER A 75 10.06 5.47 7.45
N GLU A 76 10.75 6.21 8.33
CA GLU A 76 11.13 5.72 9.65
C GLU A 76 9.91 5.36 10.50
N PHE A 77 8.90 6.22 10.52
CA PHE A 77 7.64 5.95 11.21
C PHE A 77 6.96 4.70 10.64
N TYR A 78 6.90 4.60 9.32
CA TYR A 78 6.28 3.48 8.63
C TYR A 78 7.01 2.16 8.91
N ILE A 79 8.34 2.15 8.83
CA ILE A 79 9.18 0.97 9.09
C ILE A 79 9.03 0.48 10.53
N LYS A 80 9.01 1.40 11.52
CA LYS A 80 8.87 1.06 12.94
C LYS A 80 7.51 0.45 13.29
N ASN A 81 6.45 0.84 12.59
CA ASN A 81 5.08 0.42 12.91
C ASN A 81 4.56 -0.74 12.05
N LYS A 82 5.31 -1.17 11.04
CA LYS A 82 4.95 -2.32 10.22
C LYS A 82 5.61 -3.61 10.73
N LYS A 83 4.84 -4.69 10.72
CA LYS A 83 5.42 -6.03 10.86
C LYS A 83 6.31 -6.30 9.66
N ILE A 84 7.60 -6.22 9.87
CA ILE A 84 8.61 -6.68 8.90
C ILE A 84 8.40 -8.18 8.75
N GLY A 85 8.15 -8.66 7.52
CA GLY A 85 8.03 -10.08 7.23
C GLY A 85 9.33 -10.83 7.59
N PRO A 86 9.32 -12.17 7.60
CA PRO A 86 10.46 -12.98 8.02
C PRO A 86 11.76 -12.69 7.26
N ASP A 87 11.66 -12.11 6.07
CA ASP A 87 12.82 -11.76 5.22
C ASP A 87 13.25 -10.30 5.34
N HIS A 88 12.85 -9.56 6.39
CA HIS A 88 13.14 -8.14 6.57
C HIS A 88 12.72 -7.25 5.40
N LYS A 89 11.71 -7.66 4.64
CA LYS A 89 11.17 -6.91 3.51
C LYS A 89 9.90 -6.18 3.94
N ILE A 90 9.82 -4.91 3.58
CA ILE A 90 8.59 -4.14 3.75
C ILE A 90 7.67 -4.48 2.58
N LEU A 91 6.51 -5.03 2.92
CA LEU A 91 5.41 -5.11 1.95
C LEU A 91 4.90 -3.69 1.73
N LEU A 92 4.91 -3.23 0.49
CA LEU A 92 4.29 -1.97 0.10
C LEU A 92 2.76 -2.15 0.08
N ASN A 93 2.20 -2.48 1.22
CA ASN A 93 0.79 -2.30 1.44
C ASN A 93 0.64 -0.86 1.94
N LEU A 94 0.48 0.05 0.99
CA LEU A 94 0.11 1.41 1.29
C LEU A 94 -1.26 1.36 1.99
N TYR A 95 -1.28 1.73 3.24
CA TYR A 95 -2.49 2.15 3.92
C TYR A 95 -2.70 3.62 3.60
#